data_5c4593089df949b607fd441a3a6271ea
#
_entry.id   5c4593089df949b607fd441a3a6271ea
#
_cell.length_a   1.000
_cell.length_b   1.000
_cell.length_c   1.000
_cell.angle_alpha   90.00
_cell.angle_beta   90.00
_cell.angle_gamma   90.00
#
_symmetry.space_group_name_H-M   'P 1'
#
loop_
_entity.id
_entity.type
_entity.pdbx_description
1 polymer ?
#
loop_
_entity_poly.entity_id
_entity_poly.type
_entity_poly.pdbx_seq_one_letter_code
_entity_poly.pdbx_strand_id
1 'polypeptide(L)'
;MVLEIADFTIKAGTEDEFAAALKEALPHVAATPGFLGARLTRSIESPSRFVLLIEWESVEAHNVGFRESDRFPKWRALIGPYFDGNPHVEHAVDVLRSS
;
A
#
# COMPACT_ATOMS: atom_id res chain seq x y z
N MET A 1 9.34 -12.53 -7.69
CA MET A 1 8.97 -11.39 -6.84
C MET A 1 8.24 -10.35 -7.66
N VAL A 2 7.18 -9.80 -7.13
CA VAL A 2 6.44 -8.73 -7.78
C VAL A 2 6.34 -7.52 -6.86
N LEU A 3 6.18 -6.35 -7.44
CA LEU A 3 6.01 -5.09 -6.73
C LEU A 3 4.55 -4.64 -6.86
N GLU A 4 3.89 -4.45 -5.74
CA GLU A 4 2.58 -3.78 -5.73
C GLU A 4 2.82 -2.27 -5.65
N ILE A 5 2.13 -1.53 -6.51
CA ILE A 5 2.16 -0.07 -6.53
C ILE A 5 0.76 0.42 -6.23
N ALA A 6 0.56 0.98 -5.03
CA ALA A 6 -0.72 1.52 -4.60
C ALA A 6 -0.62 3.05 -4.55
N ASP A 7 -1.32 3.73 -5.44
CA ASP A 7 -1.29 5.19 -5.57
C ASP A 7 -2.54 5.77 -4.89
N PHE A 8 -2.30 6.58 -3.84
CA PHE A 8 -3.36 7.18 -3.04
C PHE A 8 -3.38 8.68 -3.21
N THR A 9 -4.58 9.24 -3.41
CA THR A 9 -4.82 10.65 -3.17
C THR A 9 -5.52 10.79 -1.82
N ILE A 10 -4.95 11.60 -0.93
CA ILE A 10 -5.41 11.72 0.46
C ILE A 10 -6.11 13.07 0.64
N LYS A 11 -7.17 13.08 1.43
CA LYS A 11 -7.92 14.30 1.75
C LYS A 11 -6.98 15.37 2.30
N ALA A 12 -7.04 16.56 1.70
CA ALA A 12 -6.18 17.68 2.07
C ALA A 12 -6.34 18.00 3.56
N GLY A 13 -5.21 18.16 4.24
CA GLY A 13 -5.17 18.45 5.67
C GLY A 13 -5.12 17.22 6.56
N THR A 14 -5.23 16.01 6.00
CA THR A 14 -5.17 14.74 6.76
C THR A 14 -3.96 13.89 6.43
N GLU A 15 -2.97 14.45 5.73
CA GLU A 15 -1.82 13.69 5.22
C GLU A 15 -0.99 13.05 6.33
N ASP A 16 -0.71 13.80 7.39
CA ASP A 16 0.08 13.26 8.50
C ASP A 16 -0.69 12.19 9.28
N GLU A 17 -2.01 12.38 9.42
CA GLU A 17 -2.89 11.40 10.05
C GLU A 17 -2.95 10.10 9.24
N PHE A 18 -3.01 10.22 7.91
CA PHE A 18 -2.97 9.05 7.03
C PHE A 18 -1.66 8.27 7.19
N ALA A 19 -0.53 8.97 7.21
CA ALA A 19 0.77 8.30 7.37
C ALA A 19 0.85 7.54 8.69
N ALA A 20 0.34 8.13 9.77
CA ALA A 20 0.27 7.48 11.09
C ALA A 20 -0.67 6.27 11.06
N ALA A 21 -1.84 6.41 10.42
CA ALA A 21 -2.80 5.31 10.28
C ALA A 21 -2.22 4.15 9.46
N LEU A 22 -1.49 4.46 8.39
CA LEU A 22 -0.85 3.42 7.57
C LEU A 22 0.21 2.67 8.37
N LYS A 23 1.00 3.36 9.16
CA LYS A 23 1.99 2.73 10.03
C LYS A 23 1.33 1.75 10.98
N GLU A 24 0.18 2.12 11.55
CA GLU A 24 -0.60 1.26 12.43
C GLU A 24 -1.23 0.09 11.68
N ALA A 25 -1.65 0.30 10.45
CA ALA A 25 -2.33 -0.71 9.63
C ALA A 25 -1.35 -1.72 9.00
N LEU A 26 -0.11 -1.34 8.77
CA LEU A 26 0.87 -2.13 8.04
C LEU A 26 1.09 -3.55 8.59
N PRO A 27 1.06 -3.79 9.92
CA PRO A 27 1.17 -5.15 10.45
C PRO A 27 0.14 -6.14 9.89
N HIS A 28 -1.05 -5.68 9.50
CA HIS A 28 -2.06 -6.56 8.88
C HIS A 28 -1.59 -7.09 7.52
N VAL A 29 -0.87 -6.27 6.75
CA VAL A 29 -0.28 -6.68 5.48
C VAL A 29 0.94 -7.57 5.73
N ALA A 30 1.81 -7.14 6.64
CA ALA A 30 3.08 -7.83 6.90
C ALA A 30 2.88 -9.24 7.49
N ALA A 31 1.74 -9.52 8.09
CA ALA A 31 1.42 -10.84 8.61
C ALA A 31 1.04 -11.85 7.50
N THR A 32 0.92 -11.39 6.26
CA THR A 32 0.52 -12.26 5.15
C THR A 32 1.70 -13.08 4.64
N PRO A 33 1.57 -14.41 4.51
CA PRO A 33 2.60 -15.22 3.86
C PRO A 33 2.90 -14.71 2.45
N GLY A 34 4.18 -14.55 2.12
CA GLY A 34 4.60 -13.99 0.85
C GLY A 34 4.86 -12.49 0.86
N PHE A 35 4.57 -11.81 1.97
CA PHE A 35 4.98 -10.42 2.16
C PHE A 35 6.51 -10.36 2.33
N LEU A 36 7.18 -9.47 1.58
CA LEU A 36 8.63 -9.33 1.61
C LEU A 36 9.12 -8.00 2.16
N GLY A 37 8.34 -6.95 2.00
CA GLY A 37 8.70 -5.63 2.50
C GLY A 37 7.78 -4.56 1.96
N ALA A 38 7.81 -3.37 2.58
CA ALA A 38 6.99 -2.25 2.16
C ALA A 38 7.65 -0.94 2.50
N ARG A 39 7.31 0.09 1.73
CA ARG A 39 7.62 1.47 2.07
C ARG A 39 6.54 2.40 1.53
N LEU A 40 6.28 3.46 2.28
CA LEU A 40 5.37 4.52 1.87
C LEU A 40 6.20 5.73 1.44
N THR A 41 5.88 6.27 0.26
CA THR A 41 6.47 7.50 -0.24
C THR A 41 5.40 8.58 -0.34
N ARG A 42 5.82 9.83 -0.26
CA ARG A 42 4.95 10.99 -0.44
C ARG A 42 5.54 11.87 -1.52
N SER A 43 4.71 12.32 -2.46
CA SER A 43 5.18 13.22 -3.50
C SER A 43 5.59 14.57 -2.91
N ILE A 44 6.74 15.09 -3.35
CA ILE A 44 7.21 16.42 -2.95
C ILE A 44 6.35 17.49 -3.64
N GLU A 45 6.09 17.32 -4.94
CA GLU A 45 5.31 18.28 -5.73
C GLU A 45 3.82 18.24 -5.42
N SER A 46 3.30 17.08 -5.05
CA SER A 46 1.87 16.87 -4.77
C SER A 46 1.70 16.27 -3.37
N PRO A 47 1.72 17.09 -2.30
CA PRO A 47 1.81 16.58 -0.92
C PRO A 47 0.65 15.68 -0.47
N SER A 48 -0.48 15.69 -1.16
CA SER A 48 -1.61 14.80 -0.87
C SER A 48 -1.53 13.46 -1.60
N ARG A 49 -0.51 13.27 -2.44
CA ARG A 49 -0.29 12.03 -3.16
C ARG A 49 0.75 11.17 -2.45
N PHE A 50 0.35 9.93 -2.14
CA PHE A 50 1.22 8.92 -1.53
C PHE A 50 1.28 7.70 -2.43
N VAL A 51 2.43 7.06 -2.50
CA VAL A 51 2.59 5.79 -3.20
C VAL A 51 3.14 4.77 -2.21
N LEU A 52 2.38 3.70 -2.00
CA LEU A 52 2.78 2.57 -1.19
C LEU A 52 3.36 1.51 -2.10
N LEU A 53 4.56 1.08 -1.81
CA LEU A 53 5.29 0.06 -2.57
C LEU A 53 5.44 -1.16 -1.68
N ILE A 54 4.86 -2.30 -2.10
CA ILE A 54 4.95 -3.54 -1.34
C ILE A 54 5.56 -4.62 -2.23
N GLU A 55 6.59 -5.29 -1.72
CA GLU A 55 7.19 -6.43 -2.38
C GLU A 55 6.49 -7.70 -1.92
N TRP A 56 6.05 -8.51 -2.89
CA TRP A 56 5.37 -9.79 -2.69
C TRP A 56 6.10 -10.90 -3.41
N GLU A 57 6.02 -12.12 -2.89
CA GLU A 57 6.54 -13.30 -3.60
C GLU A 57 5.82 -13.53 -4.93
N SER A 58 4.51 -13.21 -4.99
CA SER A 58 3.66 -13.41 -6.15
C SER A 58 2.46 -12.50 -6.12
N VAL A 59 1.77 -12.38 -7.25
CA VAL A 59 0.49 -11.65 -7.33
C VAL A 59 -0.56 -12.32 -6.43
N GLU A 60 -0.58 -13.66 -6.39
CA GLU A 60 -1.53 -14.42 -5.57
C GLU A 60 -1.34 -14.14 -4.08
N ALA A 61 -0.11 -13.96 -3.61
CA ALA A 61 0.15 -13.62 -2.21
C ALA A 61 -0.61 -12.35 -1.81
N HIS A 62 -0.66 -11.35 -2.69
CA HIS A 62 -1.42 -10.12 -2.48
C HIS A 62 -2.92 -10.34 -2.73
N ASN A 63 -3.30 -10.79 -3.93
CA ASN A 63 -4.71 -10.80 -4.35
C ASN A 63 -5.54 -11.85 -3.60
N VAL A 64 -4.95 -12.98 -3.28
CA VAL A 64 -5.62 -14.07 -2.56
C VAL A 64 -5.19 -14.09 -1.10
N GLY A 65 -3.89 -14.16 -0.84
CA GLY A 65 -3.37 -14.29 0.52
C GLY A 65 -3.76 -13.13 1.43
N PHE A 66 -3.72 -11.91 0.93
CA PHE A 66 -4.08 -10.73 1.72
C PHE A 66 -5.51 -10.28 1.46
N ARG A 67 -5.88 -10.00 0.20
CA ARG A 67 -7.17 -9.35 -0.11
C ARG A 67 -8.38 -10.21 0.25
N GLU A 68 -8.23 -11.53 0.23
CA GLU A 68 -9.31 -12.45 0.62
C GLU A 68 -9.21 -12.91 2.08
N SER A 69 -8.29 -12.34 2.86
CA SER A 69 -8.14 -12.64 4.29
C SER A 69 -8.94 -11.68 5.16
N ASP A 70 -9.09 -12.06 6.45
CA ASP A 70 -9.74 -11.21 7.44
C ASP A 70 -8.94 -9.93 7.74
N ARG A 71 -7.67 -9.90 7.37
CA ARG A 71 -6.78 -8.76 7.61
C ARG A 71 -7.06 -7.60 6.66
N PHE A 72 -7.57 -7.87 5.46
CA PHE A 72 -7.84 -6.83 4.48
C PHE A 72 -8.90 -5.82 4.95
N PRO A 73 -10.06 -6.24 5.46
CA PRO A 73 -11.04 -5.27 6.00
C PRO A 73 -10.49 -4.44 7.15
N LYS A 74 -9.63 -5.01 8.00
CA LYS A 74 -8.99 -4.28 9.10
C LYS A 74 -8.05 -3.20 8.57
N TRP A 75 -7.26 -3.53 7.56
CA TRP A 75 -6.41 -2.60 6.83
C TRP A 75 -7.22 -1.45 6.25
N ARG A 76 -8.29 -1.77 5.49
CA ARG A 76 -9.14 -0.77 4.85
C ARG A 76 -9.85 0.12 5.87
N ALA A 77 -10.26 -0.42 7.00
CA ALA A 77 -10.93 0.36 8.04
C ALA A 77 -10.02 1.45 8.63
N LEU A 78 -8.72 1.17 8.74
CA LEU A 78 -7.76 2.11 9.30
C LEU A 78 -7.39 3.22 8.31
N ILE A 79 -7.21 2.91 7.03
CA ILE A 79 -6.69 3.88 6.05
C ILE A 79 -7.76 4.46 5.13
N GLY A 80 -8.86 3.73 4.90
CA GLY A 80 -9.90 4.13 3.96
C GLY A 80 -10.54 5.50 4.21
N PRO A 81 -10.76 5.91 5.47
CA PRO A 81 -11.37 7.21 5.76
C PRO A 81 -10.61 8.42 5.21
N TYR A 82 -9.32 8.27 4.92
CA TYR A 82 -8.47 9.36 4.43
C TYR A 82 -8.43 9.47 2.91
N PHE A 83 -9.03 8.51 2.18
CA PHE A 83 -8.95 8.51 0.73
C PHE A 83 -9.81 9.60 0.11
N ASP A 84 -9.22 10.32 -0.84
CA ASP A 84 -9.93 11.23 -1.74
C ASP A 84 -10.02 10.53 -3.10
N GLY A 85 -11.11 9.81 -3.30
CA GLY A 85 -11.28 8.92 -4.45
C GLY A 85 -10.71 7.52 -4.21
N ASN A 86 -10.85 6.65 -5.20
CA ASN A 86 -10.37 5.28 -5.10
C ASN A 86 -8.87 5.20 -5.37
N PRO A 87 -8.11 4.41 -4.59
CA PRO A 87 -6.71 4.15 -4.90
C PRO A 87 -6.57 3.42 -6.23
N HIS A 88 -5.47 3.70 -6.93
CA HIS A 88 -5.07 2.90 -8.09
C HIS A 88 -4.01 1.90 -7.66
N VAL A 89 -4.27 0.61 -7.87
CA VAL A 89 -3.37 -0.48 -7.45
C VAL A 89 -3.04 -1.34 -8.65
N GLU A 90 -1.75 -1.57 -8.88
CA GLU A 90 -1.28 -2.46 -9.93
C GLU A 90 0.00 -3.17 -9.50
N HIS A 91 0.40 -4.17 -10.27
CA HIS A 91 1.62 -4.93 -10.02
C HIS A 91 2.62 -4.70 -11.14
N ALA A 92 3.90 -4.73 -10.78
CA ALA A 92 5.00 -4.59 -11.73
C ALA A 92 6.11 -5.58 -11.42
N VAL A 93 6.90 -5.87 -12.44
CA VAL A 93 8.16 -6.62 -12.28
C VAL A 93 9.30 -5.78 -12.84
N ASP A 94 10.50 -5.98 -12.31
CA ASP A 94 11.66 -5.28 -12.84
C ASP A 94 11.93 -5.72 -14.28
N VAL A 95 12.10 -4.75 -15.16
CA VAL A 95 12.47 -4.98 -16.57
C VAL A 95 13.95 -4.69 -16.75
N LEU A 96 14.47 -3.70 -16.05
CA LEU A 96 15.86 -3.29 -16.10
C LEU A 96 16.27 -2.80 -14.73
N ARG A 97 17.44 -3.21 -14.29
CA ARG A 97 18.00 -2.76 -13.02
C ARG A 97 19.42 -2.32 -13.22
N SER A 98 19.72 -1.12 -12.69
CA SER A 98 21.06 -0.57 -12.64
C SER A 98 21.52 -0.55 -11.19
N SER A 99 22.74 -0.98 -10.92
CA SER A 99 23.26 -1.02 -9.55
C SER A 99 23.90 0.32 -9.14
#